data_3eee93cf62e82f7faed4206492f6919b
#
_entry.id   3eee93cf62e82f7faed4206492f6919b
#
_cell.length_a   1.000
_cell.length_b   1.000
_cell.length_c   1.000
_cell.angle_alpha   90.00
_cell.angle_beta   90.00
_cell.angle_gamma   90.00
#
_symmetry.space_group_name_H-M   'P 1'
#
loop_
_entity.id
_entity.type
_entity.pdbx_description
1 polymer ?
#
loop_
_entity_poly.entity_id
_entity_poly.type
_entity_poly.pdbx_seq_one_letter_code
_entity_poly.pdbx_strand_id
1 'polypeptide(L)'
;MINEQLKEAMTQQVTEEYAAAYMYRYLANEMDVLSFPGLCTWLTAQAQEETEHAQKFAKHLIDRGEHVQPRTITIDAPTINGPLDAFRAALAHEQKVSEQIRTIARLADEVGDLESRGLLNWFLTEQIEE
;
A
#
# COMPACT_ATOMS: atom_id res chain seq x y z
N MET A 1 -6.17 -15.02 -19.35
CA MET A 1 -6.92 -14.53 -18.16
C MET A 1 -6.05 -14.65 -16.92
N ILE A 2 -6.18 -13.71 -16.02
CA ILE A 2 -5.46 -13.78 -14.75
C ILE A 2 -6.04 -14.91 -13.87
N ASN A 3 -5.16 -15.60 -13.14
CA ASN A 3 -5.57 -16.61 -12.16
C ASN A 3 -6.47 -15.98 -11.08
N GLU A 4 -7.54 -16.68 -10.68
CA GLU A 4 -8.53 -16.15 -9.72
C GLU A 4 -7.93 -15.84 -8.35
N GLN A 5 -7.03 -16.67 -7.84
CA GLN A 5 -6.36 -16.40 -6.56
C GLN A 5 -5.48 -15.14 -6.62
N LEU A 6 -4.77 -14.99 -7.73
CA LEU A 6 -3.91 -13.83 -7.95
C LEU A 6 -4.73 -12.55 -8.11
N LYS A 7 -5.82 -12.61 -8.88
CA LYS A 7 -6.78 -11.52 -9.00
C LYS A 7 -7.32 -11.09 -7.65
N GLU A 8 -7.72 -12.07 -6.83
CA GLU A 8 -8.25 -11.81 -5.49
C GLU A 8 -7.21 -11.12 -4.60
N ALA A 9 -5.99 -11.61 -4.62
CA ALA A 9 -4.90 -11.02 -3.83
C ALA A 9 -4.58 -9.60 -4.28
N MET A 10 -4.55 -9.34 -5.59
CA MET A 10 -4.29 -7.99 -6.13
C MET A 10 -5.45 -7.04 -5.86
N THR A 11 -6.69 -7.52 -5.93
CA THR A 11 -7.87 -6.71 -5.60
C THR A 11 -7.83 -6.29 -4.13
N GLN A 12 -7.47 -7.21 -3.25
CA GLN A 12 -7.29 -6.89 -1.83
C GLN A 12 -6.14 -5.91 -1.64
N GLN A 13 -5.06 -6.04 -2.42
CA GLN A 13 -3.91 -5.14 -2.29
C GLN A 13 -4.25 -3.71 -2.70
N VAL A 14 -5.12 -3.49 -3.68
CA VAL A 14 -5.62 -2.14 -3.98
C VAL A 14 -6.19 -1.50 -2.73
N THR A 15 -7.04 -2.22 -2.00
CA THR A 15 -7.64 -1.75 -0.75
C THR A 15 -6.58 -1.53 0.33
N GLU A 16 -5.60 -2.43 0.45
CA GLU A 16 -4.51 -2.29 1.44
C GLU A 16 -3.64 -1.05 1.17
N GLU A 17 -3.38 -0.73 -0.09
CA GLU A 17 -2.64 0.48 -0.43
C GLU A 17 -3.44 1.74 -0.12
N TYR A 18 -4.75 1.73 -0.34
CA TYR A 18 -5.61 2.83 0.10
C TYR A 18 -5.69 2.93 1.62
N ALA A 19 -5.69 1.80 2.32
CA ALA A 19 -5.62 1.80 3.79
C ALA A 19 -4.30 2.43 4.27
N ALA A 20 -3.18 2.13 3.59
CA ALA A 20 -1.89 2.75 3.86
C ALA A 20 -1.96 4.27 3.67
N ALA A 21 -2.56 4.72 2.56
CA ALA A 21 -2.74 6.14 2.29
C ALA A 21 -3.52 6.82 3.42
N TYR A 22 -4.60 6.19 3.87
CA TYR A 22 -5.42 6.73 4.94
C TYR A 22 -4.65 6.78 6.27
N MET A 23 -3.87 5.74 6.57
CA MET A 23 -3.02 5.74 7.76
C MET A 23 -2.03 6.92 7.74
N TYR A 24 -1.36 7.15 6.61
CA TYR A 24 -0.44 8.28 6.48
C TYR A 24 -1.15 9.63 6.63
N ARG A 25 -2.39 9.75 6.13
CA ARG A 25 -3.20 10.96 6.32
C ARG A 25 -3.50 11.18 7.80
N TYR A 26 -3.85 10.14 8.52
CA TYR A 26 -4.07 10.21 9.95
C TYR A 26 -2.80 10.68 10.67
N LEU A 27 -1.65 10.07 10.36
CA LEU A 27 -0.37 10.46 10.98
C LEU A 27 0.00 11.90 10.64
N ALA A 28 -0.24 12.34 9.41
CA ALA A 28 -0.01 13.72 9.00
C ALA A 28 -0.87 14.70 9.80
N ASN A 29 -2.15 14.38 9.99
CA ASN A 29 -3.07 15.20 10.76
C ASN A 29 -2.60 15.32 12.22
N GLU A 30 -2.13 14.22 12.82
CA GLU A 30 -1.62 14.23 14.19
C GLU A 30 -0.35 15.08 14.32
N MET A 31 0.52 15.04 13.30
CA MET A 31 1.71 15.88 13.29
C MET A 31 1.37 17.36 13.15
N ASP A 32 0.32 17.68 12.40
CA ASP A 32 -0.16 19.06 12.29
C ASP A 32 -0.73 19.56 13.63
N VAL A 33 -1.54 18.74 14.30
CA VAL A 33 -2.07 19.04 15.64
C VAL A 33 -0.93 19.33 16.64
N LEU A 34 0.15 18.55 16.56
CA LEU A 34 1.30 18.68 17.46
C LEU A 34 2.32 19.75 17.02
N SER A 35 2.03 20.48 15.95
CA SER A 35 2.85 21.57 15.43
C SER A 35 4.20 21.11 14.85
N PHE A 36 4.19 19.99 14.11
CA PHE A 36 5.32 19.50 13.34
C PHE A 36 5.02 19.60 11.83
N PRO A 37 5.05 20.83 11.25
CA PRO A 37 4.60 21.03 9.86
C PRO A 37 5.47 20.32 8.82
N GLY A 38 6.76 20.17 9.06
CA GLY A 38 7.65 19.44 8.15
C GLY A 38 7.29 17.96 8.06
N LEU A 39 7.00 17.34 9.20
CA LEU A 39 6.58 15.94 9.25
C LEU A 39 5.19 15.78 8.64
N CYS A 40 4.28 16.72 8.89
CA CYS A 40 2.97 16.72 8.25
C CYS A 40 3.10 16.72 6.72
N THR A 41 3.95 17.56 6.17
CA THR A 41 4.19 17.63 4.72
C THR A 41 4.77 16.32 4.20
N TRP A 42 5.76 15.74 4.88
CA TRP A 42 6.37 14.48 4.48
C TRP A 42 5.37 13.32 4.48
N LEU A 43 4.57 13.21 5.54
CA LEU A 43 3.55 12.15 5.66
C LEU A 43 2.43 12.32 4.63
N THR A 44 2.08 13.56 4.29
CA THR A 44 1.10 13.84 3.23
C THR A 44 1.61 13.35 1.87
N ALA A 45 2.90 13.55 1.59
CA ALA A 45 3.54 13.04 0.37
C ALA A 45 3.54 11.50 0.35
N GLN A 46 3.78 10.86 1.48
CA GLN A 46 3.70 9.40 1.60
C GLN A 46 2.30 8.89 1.32
N ALA A 47 1.27 9.58 1.83
CA ALA A 47 -0.12 9.23 1.54
C ALA A 47 -0.41 9.28 0.04
N GLN A 48 0.12 10.28 -0.66
CA GLN A 48 -0.05 10.39 -2.12
C GLN A 48 0.64 9.24 -2.85
N GLU A 49 1.84 8.86 -2.43
CA GLU A 49 2.55 7.70 -3.02
C GLU A 49 1.75 6.41 -2.87
N GLU A 50 1.15 6.18 -1.70
CA GLU A 50 0.34 4.98 -1.48
C GLU A 50 -0.92 4.96 -2.35
N THR A 51 -1.51 6.12 -2.61
CA THR A 51 -2.63 6.23 -3.56
C THR A 51 -2.18 5.83 -4.97
N GLU A 52 -1.00 6.26 -5.38
CA GLU A 52 -0.42 5.88 -6.68
C GLU A 52 -0.13 4.37 -6.75
N HIS A 53 0.34 3.77 -5.64
CA HIS A 53 0.54 2.32 -5.55
C HIS A 53 -0.77 1.57 -5.76
N ALA A 54 -1.85 2.02 -5.12
CA ALA A 54 -3.18 1.42 -5.31
C ALA A 54 -3.59 1.47 -6.80
N GLN A 55 -3.35 2.60 -7.45
CA GLN A 55 -3.70 2.78 -8.86
C GLN A 55 -2.85 1.90 -9.78
N LYS A 56 -1.60 1.61 -9.43
CA LYS A 56 -0.77 0.68 -10.22
C LYS A 56 -1.35 -0.74 -10.23
N PHE A 57 -1.78 -1.25 -9.08
CA PHE A 57 -2.46 -2.55 -9.02
C PHE A 57 -3.79 -2.53 -9.76
N ALA A 58 -4.57 -1.47 -9.57
CA ALA A 58 -5.86 -1.32 -10.24
C ALA A 58 -5.70 -1.31 -11.76
N LYS A 59 -4.75 -0.51 -12.26
CA LYS A 59 -4.48 -0.43 -13.70
C LYS A 59 -4.07 -1.77 -14.28
N HIS A 60 -3.23 -2.52 -13.58
CA HIS A 60 -2.81 -3.85 -14.04
C HIS A 60 -4.02 -4.78 -14.21
N LEU A 61 -4.93 -4.78 -13.24
CA LEU A 61 -6.15 -5.58 -13.31
C LEU A 61 -7.04 -5.13 -14.47
N ILE A 62 -7.20 -3.82 -14.66
CA ILE A 62 -8.00 -3.26 -15.76
C ILE A 62 -7.39 -3.63 -17.11
N ASP A 63 -6.08 -3.52 -17.24
CA ASP A 63 -5.36 -3.87 -18.47
C ASP A 63 -5.48 -5.37 -18.80
N ARG A 64 -5.77 -6.20 -17.79
CA ARG A 64 -6.00 -7.64 -17.92
C ARG A 64 -7.48 -7.98 -18.10
N GLY A 65 -8.34 -6.97 -18.30
CA GLY A 65 -9.78 -7.15 -18.56
C GLY A 65 -10.62 -7.39 -17.33
N GLU A 66 -10.08 -7.09 -16.15
CA GLU A 66 -10.80 -7.32 -14.88
C GLU A 66 -11.44 -6.03 -14.34
N HIS A 67 -12.43 -6.22 -13.48
CA HIS A 67 -12.99 -5.14 -12.69
C HIS A 67 -12.27 -5.03 -11.36
N VAL A 68 -12.14 -3.83 -10.84
CA VAL A 68 -11.54 -3.60 -9.52
C VAL A 68 -12.67 -3.34 -8.53
N GLN A 69 -13.04 -4.36 -7.78
CA GLN A 69 -14.13 -4.25 -6.81
C GLN A 69 -13.66 -3.50 -5.57
N PRO A 70 -14.35 -2.40 -5.19
CA PRO A 70 -14.01 -1.70 -3.96
C PRO A 70 -14.34 -2.56 -2.74
N ARG A 71 -13.48 -2.49 -1.72
CA ARG A 71 -13.64 -3.22 -0.47
C ARG A 71 -13.58 -2.27 0.71
N THR A 72 -14.03 -2.75 1.86
CA THR A 72 -13.97 -1.97 3.09
C THR A 72 -12.52 -1.67 3.46
N ILE A 73 -12.23 -0.41 3.72
CA ILE A 73 -10.94 0.02 4.24
C ILE A 73 -11.05 0.04 5.76
N THR A 74 -10.14 -0.68 6.42
CA THR A 74 -10.04 -0.70 7.88
C THR A 74 -8.63 -0.29 8.28
N ILE A 75 -8.52 0.67 9.16
CA ILE A 75 -7.24 1.06 9.75
C ILE A 75 -7.36 1.05 11.27
N ASP A 76 -6.27 0.66 11.92
CA ASP A 76 -6.11 0.88 13.35
C ASP A 76 -5.48 2.27 13.52
N ALA A 77 -6.16 3.14 14.28
CA ALA A 77 -5.67 4.48 14.54
C ALA A 77 -4.95 4.49 15.90
N PRO A 78 -3.62 4.25 15.93
CA PRO A 78 -2.91 4.24 17.20
C PRO A 78 -2.86 5.63 17.81
N THR A 79 -2.74 5.69 19.12
CA THR A 79 -2.55 6.96 19.82
C THR A 79 -1.17 7.52 19.50
N ILE A 80 -1.12 8.74 19.00
CA ILE A 80 0.12 9.42 18.60
C ILE A 80 0.39 10.57 19.55
N ASN A 81 1.44 10.43 20.36
CA ASN A 81 1.85 11.45 21.32
C ASN A 81 3.03 12.28 20.84
N GLY A 82 3.66 11.88 19.76
CA GLY A 82 4.79 12.59 19.19
C GLY A 82 5.32 11.94 17.92
N PRO A 83 6.40 12.53 17.32
CA PRO A 83 6.98 12.03 16.07
C PRO A 83 7.42 10.58 16.12
N LEU A 84 7.96 10.11 17.23
CA LEU A 84 8.44 8.73 17.36
C LEU A 84 7.29 7.73 17.18
N ASP A 85 6.12 8.01 17.76
CA ASP A 85 4.94 7.17 17.60
C ASP A 85 4.50 7.12 16.14
N ALA A 86 4.54 8.26 15.44
CA ALA A 86 4.20 8.33 14.03
C ALA A 86 5.15 7.48 13.18
N PHE A 87 6.46 7.56 13.42
CA PHE A 87 7.44 6.76 12.70
C PHE A 87 7.30 5.27 12.98
N ARG A 88 7.01 4.90 14.25
CA ARG A 88 6.77 3.49 14.60
C ARG A 88 5.55 2.94 13.89
N ALA A 89 4.46 3.71 13.84
CA ALA A 89 3.25 3.30 13.13
C ALA A 89 3.51 3.15 11.63
N ALA A 90 4.23 4.10 11.02
CA ALA A 90 4.60 4.05 9.61
C ALA A 90 5.49 2.84 9.31
N LEU A 91 6.50 2.58 10.13
CA LEU A 91 7.39 1.43 9.94
C LEU A 91 6.62 0.11 10.02
N ALA A 92 5.78 -0.06 11.04
CA ALA A 92 4.97 -1.27 11.19
C ALA A 92 4.07 -1.49 9.98
N HIS A 93 3.50 -0.43 9.46
CA HIS A 93 2.63 -0.50 8.28
C HIS A 93 3.42 -0.88 7.02
N GLU A 94 4.59 -0.28 6.81
CA GLU A 94 5.46 -0.60 5.68
C GLU A 94 5.94 -2.05 5.72
N GLN A 95 6.27 -2.58 6.90
CA GLN A 95 6.64 -3.98 7.05
C GLN A 95 5.49 -4.92 6.67
N LYS A 96 4.27 -4.57 7.04
CA LYS A 96 3.06 -5.31 6.67
C LYS A 96 2.85 -5.31 5.16
N VAL A 97 2.94 -4.13 4.53
CA VAL A 97 2.76 -3.99 3.08
C VAL A 97 3.86 -4.76 2.33
N SER A 98 5.11 -4.67 2.77
CA SER A 98 6.21 -5.41 2.17
C SER A 98 5.95 -6.92 2.16
N GLU A 99 5.46 -7.46 3.27
CA GLU A 99 5.14 -8.89 3.34
C GLU A 99 3.96 -9.26 2.45
N GLN A 100 2.96 -8.39 2.35
CA GLN A 100 1.83 -8.58 1.43
C GLN A 100 2.30 -8.63 -0.02
N ILE A 101 3.18 -7.72 -0.43
CA ILE A 101 3.74 -7.68 -1.80
C ILE A 101 4.53 -8.97 -2.07
N ARG A 102 5.35 -9.42 -1.12
CA ARG A 102 6.12 -10.66 -1.27
C ARG A 102 5.21 -11.87 -1.43
N THR A 103 4.12 -11.92 -0.69
CA THR A 103 3.13 -13.00 -0.79
C THR A 103 2.49 -13.02 -2.18
N ILE A 104 2.13 -11.86 -2.72
CA ILE A 104 1.58 -11.76 -4.07
C ILE A 104 2.61 -12.19 -5.12
N ALA A 105 3.87 -11.78 -4.97
CA ALA A 105 4.94 -12.16 -5.89
C ALA A 105 5.15 -13.68 -5.91
N ARG A 106 5.15 -14.32 -4.74
CA ARG A 106 5.25 -15.80 -4.66
C ARG A 106 4.07 -16.48 -5.33
N LEU A 107 2.86 -15.95 -5.10
CA LEU A 107 1.67 -16.51 -5.73
C LEU A 107 1.71 -16.38 -7.25
N ALA A 108 2.15 -15.24 -7.77
CA ALA A 108 2.30 -15.03 -9.21
C ALA A 108 3.28 -16.07 -9.81
N ASP A 109 4.39 -16.34 -9.12
CA ASP A 109 5.34 -17.37 -9.54
C ASP A 109 4.71 -18.77 -9.52
N GLU A 110 3.99 -19.11 -8.47
CA GLU A 110 3.32 -20.41 -8.33
C GLU A 110 2.33 -20.69 -9.45
N VAL A 111 1.57 -19.68 -9.85
CA VAL A 111 0.56 -19.83 -10.92
C VAL A 111 1.12 -19.54 -12.31
N GLY A 112 2.40 -19.19 -12.41
CA GLY A 112 3.07 -18.94 -13.69
C GLY A 112 2.61 -17.69 -14.41
N ASP A 113 2.21 -16.65 -13.68
CA ASP A 113 1.72 -15.40 -14.26
C ASP A 113 2.86 -14.46 -14.64
N LEU A 114 3.44 -14.70 -15.81
CA LEU A 114 4.60 -13.94 -16.31
C LEU A 114 4.26 -12.46 -16.53
N GLU A 115 3.02 -12.16 -16.88
CA GLU A 115 2.55 -10.81 -17.20
C GLU A 115 2.55 -9.88 -15.99
N SER A 116 2.59 -10.43 -14.77
CA SER A 116 2.65 -9.63 -13.55
C SER A 116 4.07 -9.35 -13.07
N ARG A 117 5.10 -9.93 -13.70
CA ARG A 117 6.50 -9.77 -13.25
C ARG A 117 6.97 -8.33 -13.22
N GLY A 118 6.66 -7.56 -14.26
CA GLY A 118 7.08 -6.16 -14.32
C GLY A 118 6.51 -5.34 -13.16
N LEU A 119 5.22 -5.49 -12.91
CA LEU A 119 4.54 -4.80 -11.82
C LEU A 119 5.14 -5.20 -10.47
N LEU A 120 5.24 -6.50 -10.21
CA LEU A 120 5.67 -7.01 -8.91
C LEU A 120 7.14 -6.73 -8.64
N ASN A 121 8.01 -6.79 -9.65
CA ASN A 121 9.40 -6.41 -9.52
C ASN A 121 9.53 -4.93 -9.16
N TRP A 122 8.71 -4.07 -9.75
CA TRP A 122 8.70 -2.66 -9.40
C TRP A 122 8.34 -2.47 -7.92
N PHE A 123 7.29 -3.14 -7.44
CA PHE A 123 6.89 -3.04 -6.03
C PHE A 123 7.94 -3.60 -5.07
N LEU A 124 8.57 -4.72 -5.41
CA LEU A 124 9.62 -5.30 -4.57
C LEU A 124 10.80 -4.33 -4.42
N THR A 125 11.18 -3.65 -5.50
CA THR A 125 12.22 -2.64 -5.47
C THR A 125 11.78 -1.39 -4.67
N GLU A 126 10.56 -0.93 -4.90
CA GLU A 126 10.01 0.23 -4.21
C GLU A 126 9.97 0.03 -2.70
N GLN A 127 9.61 -1.16 -2.23
CA GLN A 127 9.56 -1.45 -0.79
C GLN A 127 10.93 -1.41 -0.11
N ILE A 128 12.01 -1.63 -0.84
CA ILE A 128 13.38 -1.46 -0.30
C ILE A 128 13.63 0.00 0.04
N GLU A 129 13.08 0.92 -0.75
CA GLU A 129 13.27 2.37 -0.59
C GLU A 129 12.33 2.98 0.47
N GLU A 130 11.26 2.28 0.81
CA GLU A 130 10.33 2.72 1.85
C GLU A 130 10.88 2.40 3.26
#